data_cc8b6906631456cb951e69a15817fb77
#
_entry.id   cc8b6906631456cb951e69a15817fb77
#
_cell.length_a   1.000
_cell.length_b   1.000
_cell.length_c   1.000
_cell.angle_alpha   90.00
_cell.angle_beta   90.00
_cell.angle_gamma   90.00
#
_symmetry.space_group_name_H-M   'P 1'
#
loop_
_entity.id
_entity.type
_entity.pdbx_description
1 polymer ?
#
loop_
_entity_poly.entity_id
_entity_poly.type
_entity_poly.pdbx_seq_one_letter_code
_entity_poly.pdbx_strand_id
1 'polypeptide(L)'
;MRLSRYFIPVLRDDPKEAQIASHRLMLRAGMVRQASEGIYSWLPLGQKVLRRIQEIVHQEQVAAGAIELLMPTLQSADLWRESGRYDDYGKEMLRIRDRHERDLLYGPTNEELVTDIFRQTVKSYKDLPKILYHIQWKFRDEIRPRFGVMRGREFLMKDAYSFDIDSEGSRASYNKMFVAYLRIFARLGLKAVPMAADTGPIGGDMSHEFIILAETGESQVFCDKALLDLDPLAMDVDFDGNLQPIVDQWTGPYAATDEKHDADRFNAQVPVDQQVSARGIEVGHIFNFGTKYSEPMGARVTGPDGALVAAEMGSYGIGVSRLVGAIIEASHDERGIIWPEAVAPFKVGLINLKSGDSTCDSACEDLYARLTKAGVEVLYDDTQDRPGAKFAAMDLIGIPWQVLVGPKGVAAGKFELKCRKTDERIELSADSIVERLT
;
A
#
# COMPACT_ATOMS: atom_id res chain seq x y z
N MET A 1 3.52 -4.59 24.10
CA MET A 1 2.30 -5.46 24.13
C MET A 1 2.69 -6.86 24.58
N ARG A 2 1.88 -7.55 25.40
CA ARG A 2 2.13 -8.94 25.82
C ARG A 2 1.29 -9.89 24.99
N LEU A 3 1.89 -10.99 24.54
CA LEU A 3 1.21 -11.96 23.66
C LEU A 3 0.06 -12.67 24.41
N SER A 4 0.21 -12.94 25.71
CA SER A 4 -0.87 -13.51 26.55
C SER A 4 -2.13 -12.65 26.64
N ARG A 5 -2.06 -11.37 26.27
CA ARG A 5 -3.18 -10.39 26.31
C ARG A 5 -3.54 -9.83 24.93
N TYR A 6 -2.87 -10.28 23.89
CA TYR A 6 -3.09 -9.78 22.53
C TYR A 6 -3.83 -10.81 21.69
N PHE A 7 -4.80 -10.34 20.90
CA PHE A 7 -5.60 -11.24 20.08
C PHE A 7 -4.88 -11.54 18.77
N ILE A 8 -4.09 -12.61 18.75
CA ILE A 8 -3.41 -13.15 17.55
C ILE A 8 -3.79 -14.64 17.43
N PRO A 9 -4.86 -14.99 16.70
CA PRO A 9 -5.27 -16.38 16.50
C PRO A 9 -4.43 -17.05 15.41
N VAL A 10 -3.21 -17.43 15.72
CA VAL A 10 -2.28 -18.13 14.83
C VAL A 10 -2.83 -19.52 14.47
N LEU A 11 -2.73 -19.89 13.19
CA LEU A 11 -3.04 -21.23 12.69
C LEU A 11 -1.76 -22.04 12.49
N ARG A 12 -1.80 -23.32 12.89
CA ARG A 12 -0.67 -24.24 12.72
C ARG A 12 -0.57 -24.75 11.29
N ASP A 13 -1.72 -25.07 10.70
CA ASP A 13 -1.81 -25.68 9.38
C ASP A 13 -2.14 -24.64 8.32
N ASP A 14 -1.77 -24.93 7.08
CA ASP A 14 -2.08 -24.09 5.94
C ASP A 14 -3.58 -24.19 5.60
N PRO A 15 -4.28 -23.05 5.47
CA PRO A 15 -5.66 -23.03 5.01
C PRO A 15 -5.78 -23.58 3.59
N LYS A 16 -6.73 -24.48 3.37
CA LYS A 16 -6.91 -25.18 2.07
C LYS A 16 -7.29 -24.24 0.93
N GLU A 17 -7.95 -23.14 1.24
CA GLU A 17 -8.40 -22.10 0.31
C GLU A 17 -7.28 -21.15 -0.14
N ALA A 18 -6.15 -21.13 0.57
CA ALA A 18 -5.08 -20.18 0.31
C ALA A 18 -4.07 -20.71 -0.73
N GLN A 19 -4.12 -20.17 -1.94
CA GLN A 19 -3.30 -20.59 -3.07
C GLN A 19 -1.92 -19.91 -3.10
N ILE A 20 -1.83 -18.64 -2.73
CA ILE A 20 -0.58 -17.86 -2.77
C ILE A 20 -0.02 -17.61 -1.37
N ALA A 21 1.27 -17.27 -1.31
CA ALA A 21 2.00 -17.10 -0.04
C ALA A 21 1.37 -16.03 0.85
N SER A 22 1.06 -14.86 0.32
CA SER A 22 0.46 -13.77 1.10
C SER A 22 -0.86 -14.17 1.75
N HIS A 23 -1.77 -14.79 1.00
CA HIS A 23 -3.06 -15.24 1.52
C HIS A 23 -2.87 -16.26 2.64
N ARG A 24 -2.02 -17.27 2.41
CA ARG A 24 -1.71 -18.31 3.39
C ARG A 24 -1.10 -17.73 4.68
N LEU A 25 -0.08 -16.90 4.54
CA LEU A 25 0.64 -16.33 5.68
C LEU A 25 -0.20 -15.33 6.46
N MET A 26 -1.02 -14.51 5.81
CA MET A 26 -1.94 -13.59 6.49
C MET A 26 -2.98 -14.32 7.32
N LEU A 27 -3.56 -15.41 6.80
CA LEU A 27 -4.51 -16.24 7.56
C LEU A 27 -3.80 -16.95 8.73
N ARG A 28 -2.64 -17.54 8.49
CA ARG A 28 -1.86 -18.25 9.52
C ARG A 28 -1.38 -17.34 10.63
N ALA A 29 -0.84 -16.18 10.28
CA ALA A 29 -0.36 -15.20 11.28
C ALA A 29 -1.50 -14.50 12.04
N GLY A 30 -2.76 -14.80 11.73
CA GLY A 30 -3.89 -14.17 12.41
C GLY A 30 -4.05 -12.68 12.08
N MET A 31 -3.73 -12.29 10.84
CA MET A 31 -3.88 -10.90 10.38
C MET A 31 -5.28 -10.60 9.86
N VAL A 32 -5.91 -11.57 9.21
CA VAL A 32 -7.25 -11.44 8.62
C VAL A 32 -8.07 -12.71 8.84
N ARG A 33 -9.40 -12.56 8.73
CA ARG A 33 -10.36 -13.66 8.59
C ARG A 33 -11.37 -13.32 7.52
N GLN A 34 -11.70 -14.29 6.70
CA GLN A 34 -12.71 -14.13 5.67
C GLN A 34 -14.09 -14.05 6.33
N ALA A 35 -14.81 -12.96 6.08
CA ALA A 35 -16.18 -12.75 6.52
C ALA A 35 -17.17 -13.29 5.47
N SER A 36 -16.89 -13.04 4.20
CA SER A 36 -17.54 -13.64 3.04
C SER A 36 -16.59 -13.64 1.86
N GLU A 37 -16.97 -14.18 0.73
CA GLU A 37 -16.12 -14.25 -0.45
C GLU A 37 -15.62 -12.86 -0.88
N GLY A 38 -14.29 -12.67 -0.89
CA GLY A 38 -13.63 -11.40 -1.21
C GLY A 38 -13.78 -10.29 -0.17
N ILE A 39 -14.31 -10.58 1.03
CA ILE A 39 -14.49 -9.62 2.13
C ILE A 39 -13.82 -10.15 3.39
N TYR A 40 -12.96 -9.35 4.01
CA TYR A 40 -12.10 -9.75 5.11
C TYR A 40 -12.24 -8.85 6.34
N SER A 41 -12.33 -9.48 7.50
CA SER A 41 -12.11 -8.80 8.78
C SER A 41 -10.61 -8.66 9.04
N TRP A 42 -10.15 -7.46 9.29
CA TRP A 42 -8.76 -7.16 9.66
C TRP A 42 -8.60 -7.31 11.18
N LEU A 43 -7.81 -8.30 11.59
CA LEU A 43 -7.54 -8.56 13.00
C LEU A 43 -6.44 -7.62 13.52
N PRO A 44 -6.21 -7.52 14.85
CA PRO A 44 -5.33 -6.50 15.42
C PRO A 44 -3.94 -6.42 14.79
N LEU A 45 -3.32 -7.55 14.45
CA LEU A 45 -2.01 -7.57 13.82
C LEU A 45 -2.05 -6.99 12.40
N GLY A 46 -3.00 -7.45 11.58
CA GLY A 46 -3.19 -6.94 10.21
C GLY A 46 -3.60 -5.48 10.17
N GLN A 47 -4.48 -5.05 11.07
CA GLN A 47 -4.89 -3.65 11.22
C GLN A 47 -3.71 -2.74 11.59
N LYS A 48 -2.76 -3.23 12.38
CA LYS A 48 -1.56 -2.46 12.75
C LYS A 48 -0.64 -2.25 11.53
N VAL A 49 -0.43 -3.28 10.73
CA VAL A 49 0.33 -3.18 9.46
C VAL A 49 -0.39 -2.22 8.49
N LEU A 50 -1.70 -2.38 8.33
CA LEU A 50 -2.50 -1.54 7.44
C LEU A 50 -2.38 -0.04 7.80
N ARG A 51 -2.44 0.29 9.11
CA ARG A 51 -2.24 1.68 9.58
C ARG A 51 -0.85 2.23 9.28
N ARG A 52 0.20 1.42 9.37
CA ARG A 52 1.56 1.88 9.04
C ARG A 52 1.72 2.18 7.55
N ILE A 53 1.11 1.36 6.71
CA ILE A 53 1.07 1.62 5.26
C ILE A 53 0.29 2.91 4.99
N GLN A 54 -0.88 3.12 5.61
CA GLN A 54 -1.65 4.35 5.48
C GLN A 54 -0.83 5.59 5.90
N GLU A 55 -0.07 5.50 6.99
CA GLU A 55 0.76 6.60 7.48
C GLU A 55 1.86 6.98 6.49
N ILE A 56 2.56 5.99 5.90
CA ILE A 56 3.58 6.23 4.87
C ILE A 56 2.95 6.87 3.64
N VAL A 57 1.80 6.37 3.19
CA VAL A 57 1.05 6.94 2.07
C VAL A 57 0.65 8.38 2.37
N HIS A 58 0.10 8.64 3.57
CA HIS A 58 -0.30 9.98 4.02
C HIS A 58 0.89 10.96 3.98
N GLN A 59 2.04 10.58 4.56
CA GLN A 59 3.22 11.43 4.61
C GLN A 59 3.72 11.84 3.22
N GLU A 60 3.79 10.92 2.27
CA GLU A 60 4.23 11.24 0.91
C GLU A 60 3.16 12.04 0.12
N GLN A 61 1.87 11.83 0.38
CA GLN A 61 0.82 12.67 -0.21
C GLN A 61 0.90 14.12 0.30
N VAL A 62 1.08 14.32 1.60
CA VAL A 62 1.25 15.65 2.21
C VAL A 62 2.53 16.31 1.69
N ALA A 63 3.64 15.58 1.59
CA ALA A 63 4.89 16.10 1.03
C ALA A 63 4.73 16.56 -0.43
N ALA A 64 3.90 15.87 -1.21
CA ALA A 64 3.57 16.26 -2.59
C ALA A 64 2.53 17.40 -2.68
N GLY A 65 2.09 17.98 -1.55
CA GLY A 65 1.13 19.08 -1.48
C GLY A 65 -0.34 18.66 -1.63
N ALA A 66 -0.65 17.36 -1.53
CA ALA A 66 -2.03 16.88 -1.56
C ALA A 66 -2.73 17.13 -0.21
N ILE A 67 -4.03 17.42 -0.26
CA ILE A 67 -4.86 17.79 0.88
C ILE A 67 -5.83 16.67 1.19
N GLU A 68 -5.81 16.19 2.43
CA GLU A 68 -6.71 15.12 2.87
C GLU A 68 -8.13 15.62 3.11
N LEU A 69 -9.10 14.85 2.65
CA LEU A 69 -10.52 14.98 3.00
C LEU A 69 -11.09 13.59 3.28
N LEU A 70 -12.34 13.51 3.73
CA LEU A 70 -13.04 12.26 3.89
C LEU A 70 -14.41 12.34 3.23
N MET A 71 -14.61 11.58 2.18
CA MET A 71 -15.88 11.50 1.45
C MET A 71 -16.70 10.30 1.92
N PRO A 72 -18.03 10.32 1.79
CA PRO A 72 -18.88 9.19 2.16
C PRO A 72 -18.65 7.98 1.24
N THR A 73 -18.92 6.77 1.76
CA THR A 73 -18.91 5.53 0.96
C THR A 73 -20.15 5.38 0.10
N LEU A 74 -21.30 5.87 0.57
CA LEU A 74 -22.54 5.89 -0.20
C LEU A 74 -22.63 7.15 -1.04
N GLN A 75 -22.89 6.98 -2.33
CA GLN A 75 -22.98 8.07 -3.31
C GLN A 75 -24.34 8.09 -3.98
N SER A 76 -24.80 9.29 -4.40
CA SER A 76 -26.02 9.42 -5.20
C SER A 76 -25.77 8.87 -6.61
N ALA A 77 -26.71 8.07 -7.10
CA ALA A 77 -26.68 7.61 -8.48
C ALA A 77 -26.80 8.76 -9.49
N ASP A 78 -27.37 9.90 -9.10
CA ASP A 78 -27.57 11.04 -9.98
C ASP A 78 -26.23 11.68 -10.43
N LEU A 79 -25.23 11.73 -9.55
CA LEU A 79 -23.89 12.17 -9.91
C LEU A 79 -23.26 11.29 -11.00
N TRP A 80 -23.47 10.00 -10.91
CA TRP A 80 -22.96 9.01 -11.85
C TRP A 80 -23.72 9.04 -13.19
N ARG A 81 -25.02 9.37 -13.15
CA ARG A 81 -25.82 9.63 -14.36
C ARG A 81 -25.36 10.91 -15.06
N GLU A 82 -25.03 11.94 -14.29
CA GLU A 82 -24.51 13.20 -14.82
C GLU A 82 -23.15 13.02 -15.53
N SER A 83 -22.24 12.21 -15.02
CA SER A 83 -20.96 11.85 -15.66
C SER A 83 -21.13 10.86 -16.82
N GLY A 84 -22.29 10.22 -16.96
CA GLY A 84 -22.56 9.16 -17.94
C GLY A 84 -22.05 7.77 -17.54
N ARG A 85 -21.40 7.61 -16.36
CA ARG A 85 -20.79 6.33 -15.94
C ARG A 85 -21.73 5.37 -15.24
N TYR A 86 -22.94 5.76 -14.88
CA TYR A 86 -23.82 4.91 -14.07
C TYR A 86 -24.12 3.55 -14.75
N ASP A 87 -24.37 3.55 -16.04
CA ASP A 87 -24.61 2.34 -16.80
C ASP A 87 -23.31 1.71 -17.34
N ASP A 88 -22.35 2.54 -17.76
CA ASP A 88 -21.08 2.11 -18.35
C ASP A 88 -20.18 1.35 -17.35
N TYR A 89 -20.26 1.65 -16.05
CA TYR A 89 -19.48 0.95 -15.03
C TYR A 89 -19.86 -0.54 -14.90
N GLY A 90 -21.05 -0.89 -15.33
CA GLY A 90 -21.49 -2.29 -15.41
C GLY A 90 -21.89 -2.91 -14.08
N LYS A 91 -21.67 -4.24 -14.00
CA LYS A 91 -22.16 -5.09 -12.90
C LYS A 91 -21.31 -5.01 -11.63
N GLU A 92 -20.10 -4.50 -11.72
CA GLU A 92 -19.23 -4.37 -10.55
C GLU A 92 -19.68 -3.26 -9.59
N MET A 93 -20.54 -2.35 -10.05
CA MET A 93 -21.14 -1.33 -9.19
C MET A 93 -22.23 -1.95 -8.30
N LEU A 94 -22.05 -1.86 -6.99
CA LEU A 94 -23.08 -2.22 -6.02
C LEU A 94 -24.12 -1.12 -5.92
N ARG A 95 -25.27 -1.34 -6.57
CA ARG A 95 -26.43 -0.44 -6.58
C ARG A 95 -27.32 -0.72 -5.39
N ILE A 96 -27.76 0.34 -4.72
CA ILE A 96 -28.52 0.29 -3.47
C ILE A 96 -29.75 1.18 -3.64
N ARG A 97 -30.88 0.79 -3.07
CA ARG A 97 -32.06 1.62 -2.94
C ARG A 97 -32.36 1.85 -1.46
N ASP A 98 -32.49 3.11 -1.06
CA ASP A 98 -32.80 3.43 0.32
C ASP A 98 -34.32 3.28 0.63
N ARG A 99 -34.72 3.48 1.90
CA ARG A 99 -36.13 3.38 2.31
C ARG A 99 -37.07 4.41 1.67
N HIS A 100 -36.52 5.44 1.04
CA HIS A 100 -37.27 6.47 0.30
C HIS A 100 -37.21 6.25 -1.20
N GLU A 101 -36.84 5.04 -1.65
CA GLU A 101 -36.72 4.64 -3.05
C GLU A 101 -35.70 5.44 -3.85
N ARG A 102 -34.72 6.10 -3.18
CA ARG A 102 -33.63 6.82 -3.86
C ARG A 102 -32.54 5.86 -4.28
N ASP A 103 -32.10 5.99 -5.52
CA ASP A 103 -30.99 5.21 -6.05
C ASP A 103 -29.66 5.74 -5.52
N LEU A 104 -28.91 4.87 -4.88
CA LEU A 104 -27.58 5.07 -4.35
C LEU A 104 -26.65 4.00 -4.89
N LEU A 105 -25.36 4.17 -4.66
CA LEU A 105 -24.36 3.13 -4.90
C LEU A 105 -23.31 3.14 -3.77
N TYR A 106 -22.69 2.01 -3.53
CA TYR A 106 -21.47 1.97 -2.73
C TYR A 106 -20.29 2.36 -3.64
N GLY A 107 -19.56 3.41 -3.29
CA GLY A 107 -18.54 4.00 -4.15
C GLY A 107 -17.41 3.02 -4.54
N PRO A 108 -17.30 2.65 -5.82
CA PRO A 108 -16.16 1.89 -6.33
C PRO A 108 -14.93 2.77 -6.58
N THR A 109 -15.16 4.08 -6.72
CA THR A 109 -14.21 5.17 -6.93
C THR A 109 -14.93 6.51 -6.70
N ASN A 110 -14.29 7.66 -6.75
CA ASN A 110 -14.87 8.92 -6.30
C ASN A 110 -14.72 10.11 -7.26
N GLU A 111 -14.46 9.89 -8.54
CA GLU A 111 -14.33 10.97 -9.54
C GLU A 111 -15.53 11.91 -9.52
N GLU A 112 -16.74 11.35 -9.50
CA GLU A 112 -17.98 12.12 -9.50
C GLU A 112 -18.17 12.92 -8.22
N LEU A 113 -17.94 12.27 -7.08
CA LEU A 113 -18.19 12.89 -5.77
C LEU A 113 -17.19 14.02 -5.49
N VAL A 114 -15.90 13.83 -5.81
CA VAL A 114 -14.89 14.89 -5.64
C VAL A 114 -15.12 16.05 -6.60
N THR A 115 -15.57 15.76 -7.83
CA THR A 115 -15.93 16.79 -8.82
C THR A 115 -17.13 17.62 -8.35
N ASP A 116 -18.11 16.99 -7.71
CA ASP A 116 -19.26 17.69 -7.10
C ASP A 116 -18.82 18.62 -5.96
N ILE A 117 -17.95 18.14 -5.07
CA ILE A 117 -17.35 18.97 -4.02
C ILE A 117 -16.59 20.16 -4.63
N PHE A 118 -15.77 19.91 -5.64
CA PHE A 118 -14.98 20.92 -6.31
C PHE A 118 -15.87 22.01 -6.93
N ARG A 119 -16.86 21.64 -7.75
CA ARG A 119 -17.76 22.60 -8.42
C ARG A 119 -18.58 23.47 -7.46
N GLN A 120 -18.87 22.96 -6.27
CA GLN A 120 -19.59 23.72 -5.24
C GLN A 120 -18.69 24.72 -4.52
N THR A 121 -17.39 24.43 -4.37
CA THR A 121 -16.49 25.16 -3.48
C THR A 121 -15.44 26.01 -4.18
N VAL A 122 -14.93 25.60 -5.32
CA VAL A 122 -13.85 26.29 -6.06
C VAL A 122 -14.45 27.10 -7.22
N LYS A 123 -14.15 28.40 -7.28
CA LYS A 123 -14.75 29.30 -8.28
C LYS A 123 -13.73 30.08 -9.11
N SER A 124 -12.47 30.11 -8.71
CA SER A 124 -11.43 30.92 -9.33
C SER A 124 -10.18 30.08 -9.63
N TYR A 125 -9.53 30.36 -10.75
CA TYR A 125 -8.22 29.80 -11.10
C TYR A 125 -7.15 30.07 -10.03
N LYS A 126 -7.31 31.12 -9.19
CA LYS A 126 -6.39 31.45 -8.12
C LYS A 126 -6.36 30.40 -7.00
N ASP A 127 -7.37 29.55 -6.94
CA ASP A 127 -7.45 28.45 -5.98
C ASP A 127 -6.79 27.18 -6.50
N LEU A 128 -6.35 27.15 -7.76
CA LEU A 128 -5.69 26.01 -8.42
C LEU A 128 -4.15 26.14 -8.38
N PRO A 129 -3.41 25.05 -8.47
CA PRO A 129 -3.88 23.65 -8.51
C PRO A 129 -4.43 23.17 -7.17
N LYS A 130 -5.27 22.14 -7.21
CA LYS A 130 -5.73 21.40 -6.02
C LYS A 130 -5.52 19.89 -6.25
N ILE A 131 -4.91 19.24 -5.29
CA ILE A 131 -4.86 17.78 -5.24
C ILE A 131 -5.55 17.36 -3.94
N LEU A 132 -6.68 16.68 -4.07
CA LEU A 132 -7.49 16.22 -2.94
C LEU A 132 -7.42 14.70 -2.85
N TYR A 133 -7.23 14.14 -1.67
CA TYR A 133 -7.18 12.70 -1.51
C TYR A 133 -7.86 12.22 -0.25
N HIS A 134 -8.22 10.94 -0.21
CA HIS A 134 -8.58 10.22 1.00
C HIS A 134 -8.10 8.77 0.97
N ILE A 135 -8.16 8.12 2.13
CA ILE A 135 -7.99 6.69 2.26
C ILE A 135 -9.30 6.12 2.78
N GLN A 136 -10.03 5.41 1.92
CA GLN A 136 -11.39 5.02 2.18
C GLN A 136 -11.69 3.62 1.64
N TRP A 137 -12.61 2.91 2.29
CA TRP A 137 -13.15 1.64 1.81
C TRP A 137 -13.90 1.82 0.50
N LYS A 138 -13.65 0.90 -0.43
CA LYS A 138 -14.32 0.78 -1.72
C LYS A 138 -14.95 -0.58 -1.84
N PHE A 139 -15.97 -0.67 -2.67
CA PHE A 139 -16.57 -1.95 -3.03
C PHE A 139 -16.68 -2.07 -4.54
N ARG A 140 -16.20 -3.20 -5.07
CA ARG A 140 -16.41 -3.64 -6.45
C ARG A 140 -16.89 -5.07 -6.42
N ASP A 141 -18.03 -5.34 -7.04
CA ASP A 141 -18.63 -6.69 -7.08
C ASP A 141 -17.86 -7.60 -8.05
N GLU A 142 -16.60 -7.81 -7.72
CA GLU A 142 -15.68 -8.66 -8.49
C GLU A 142 -16.27 -10.07 -8.64
N ILE A 143 -16.37 -10.53 -9.90
CA ILE A 143 -16.98 -11.80 -10.23
C ILE A 143 -16.14 -13.01 -9.77
N ARG A 144 -14.83 -12.85 -9.63
CA ARG A 144 -13.90 -13.91 -9.23
C ARG A 144 -12.88 -13.38 -8.21
N PRO A 145 -13.31 -13.07 -6.98
CA PRO A 145 -12.40 -12.68 -5.94
C PRO A 145 -11.46 -13.85 -5.63
N ARG A 146 -10.17 -13.55 -5.49
CA ARG A 146 -9.12 -14.56 -5.29
C ARG A 146 -7.90 -13.96 -4.62
N PHE A 147 -7.01 -14.83 -4.15
CA PHE A 147 -5.73 -14.43 -3.57
C PHE A 147 -5.87 -13.54 -2.32
N GLY A 148 -6.90 -13.79 -1.51
CA GLY A 148 -7.12 -13.06 -0.26
C GLY A 148 -7.39 -11.56 -0.51
N VAL A 149 -6.61 -10.71 0.14
CA VAL A 149 -6.74 -9.25 0.03
C VAL A 149 -6.17 -8.67 -1.26
N MET A 150 -5.54 -9.48 -2.11
CA MET A 150 -4.97 -9.03 -3.38
C MET A 150 -6.06 -8.66 -4.40
N ARG A 151 -7.14 -9.45 -4.45
CA ARG A 151 -8.29 -9.23 -5.33
C ARG A 151 -9.59 -9.53 -4.59
N GLY A 152 -9.91 -8.65 -3.64
CA GLY A 152 -11.14 -8.69 -2.86
C GLY A 152 -12.24 -7.85 -3.49
N ARG A 153 -13.45 -7.94 -2.91
CA ARG A 153 -14.61 -7.13 -3.26
C ARG A 153 -14.69 -5.84 -2.44
N GLU A 154 -14.36 -5.93 -1.15
CA GLU A 154 -14.20 -4.76 -0.28
C GLU A 154 -12.72 -4.55 0.04
N PHE A 155 -12.22 -3.35 -0.21
CA PHE A 155 -10.79 -3.05 -0.08
C PHE A 155 -10.55 -1.59 0.28
N LEU A 156 -9.44 -1.33 0.94
CA LEU A 156 -9.01 0.01 1.29
C LEU A 156 -8.16 0.59 0.16
N MET A 157 -8.56 1.76 -0.34
CA MET A 157 -7.87 2.47 -1.40
C MET A 157 -7.52 3.89 -0.95
N LYS A 158 -6.31 4.36 -1.29
CA LYS A 158 -6.01 5.77 -1.38
C LYS A 158 -6.35 6.20 -2.79
N ASP A 159 -7.24 7.11 -2.94
CA ASP A 159 -7.56 7.76 -4.20
C ASP A 159 -7.39 9.28 -4.06
N ALA A 160 -6.60 9.84 -4.96
CA ALA A 160 -6.35 11.27 -5.08
C ALA A 160 -6.83 11.78 -6.42
N TYR A 161 -7.16 13.06 -6.48
CA TYR A 161 -7.71 13.73 -7.65
C TYR A 161 -7.11 15.11 -7.77
N SER A 162 -6.55 15.42 -8.93
CA SER A 162 -6.06 16.77 -9.22
C SER A 162 -7.09 17.57 -9.99
N PHE A 163 -7.04 18.90 -9.78
CA PHE A 163 -7.80 19.91 -10.52
C PHE A 163 -6.84 21.02 -10.88
N ASP A 164 -6.70 21.26 -12.17
CA ASP A 164 -5.74 22.19 -12.75
C ASP A 164 -6.44 23.11 -13.77
N ILE A 165 -5.84 24.26 -14.08
CA ILE A 165 -6.44 25.23 -15.00
C ILE A 165 -6.27 24.82 -16.47
N ASP A 166 -5.22 24.08 -16.77
CA ASP A 166 -4.84 23.68 -18.11
C ASP A 166 -4.03 22.38 -18.12
N SER A 167 -3.66 21.90 -19.29
CA SER A 167 -2.93 20.66 -19.48
C SER A 167 -1.48 20.71 -18.95
N GLU A 168 -0.86 21.90 -18.90
CA GLU A 168 0.48 22.06 -18.32
C GLU A 168 0.42 21.86 -16.80
N GLY A 169 -0.53 22.50 -16.12
CA GLY A 169 -0.81 22.31 -14.71
C GLY A 169 -1.17 20.86 -14.39
N SER A 170 -2.03 20.24 -15.20
CA SER A 170 -2.41 18.83 -15.03
C SER A 170 -1.22 17.89 -15.17
N ARG A 171 -0.29 18.14 -16.09
CA ARG A 171 0.98 17.40 -16.21
C ARG A 171 1.87 17.58 -14.98
N ALA A 172 1.96 18.80 -14.46
CA ALA A 172 2.74 19.07 -13.23
C ALA A 172 2.16 18.30 -12.02
N SER A 173 0.83 18.29 -11.86
CA SER A 173 0.13 17.50 -10.83
C SER A 173 0.34 16.00 -11.03
N TYR A 174 0.31 15.51 -12.27
CA TYR A 174 0.61 14.11 -12.61
C TYR A 174 2.03 13.73 -12.21
N ASN A 175 3.01 14.57 -12.51
CA ASN A 175 4.42 14.34 -12.17
C ASN A 175 4.63 14.31 -10.65
N LYS A 176 3.95 15.17 -9.89
CA LYS A 176 3.98 15.13 -8.42
C LYS A 176 3.50 13.78 -7.89
N MET A 177 2.38 13.27 -8.40
CA MET A 177 1.83 11.97 -7.99
C MET A 177 2.71 10.81 -8.46
N PHE A 178 3.28 10.88 -9.66
CA PHE A 178 4.23 9.89 -10.16
C PHE A 178 5.43 9.73 -9.20
N VAL A 179 6.07 10.83 -8.84
CA VAL A 179 7.24 10.82 -7.93
C VAL A 179 6.84 10.39 -6.51
N ALA A 180 5.70 10.86 -5.99
CA ALA A 180 5.19 10.45 -4.69
C ALA A 180 4.95 8.93 -4.63
N TYR A 181 4.43 8.31 -5.70
CA TYR A 181 4.22 6.86 -5.77
C TYR A 181 5.52 6.08 -5.74
N LEU A 182 6.53 6.49 -6.50
CA LEU A 182 7.86 5.89 -6.45
C LEU A 182 8.39 5.85 -5.01
N ARG A 183 8.30 6.98 -4.30
CA ARG A 183 8.76 7.11 -2.92
C ARG A 183 7.93 6.29 -1.94
N ILE A 184 6.59 6.27 -2.09
CA ILE A 184 5.71 5.44 -1.26
C ILE A 184 6.15 3.98 -1.34
N PHE A 185 6.25 3.42 -2.55
CA PHE A 185 6.58 2.01 -2.72
C PHE A 185 7.99 1.69 -2.23
N ALA A 186 8.96 2.54 -2.48
CA ALA A 186 10.33 2.36 -1.98
C ALA A 186 10.38 2.37 -0.44
N ARG A 187 9.68 3.29 0.23
CA ARG A 187 9.56 3.33 1.70
C ARG A 187 8.87 2.09 2.28
N LEU A 188 7.99 1.47 1.51
CA LEU A 188 7.36 0.18 1.86
C LEU A 188 8.28 -1.02 1.60
N GLY A 189 9.49 -0.80 1.09
CA GLY A 189 10.45 -1.85 0.75
C GLY A 189 10.12 -2.56 -0.57
N LEU A 190 9.35 -1.93 -1.44
CA LEU A 190 8.90 -2.48 -2.72
C LEU A 190 9.62 -1.81 -3.90
N LYS A 191 10.10 -2.62 -4.83
CA LYS A 191 10.61 -2.16 -6.12
C LYS A 191 9.47 -2.13 -7.13
N ALA A 192 8.75 -1.01 -7.19
CA ALA A 192 7.67 -0.83 -8.14
C ALA A 192 8.18 -0.08 -9.39
N VAL A 193 7.93 -0.66 -10.55
CA VAL A 193 8.27 -0.07 -11.85
C VAL A 193 7.03 0.59 -12.44
N PRO A 194 7.09 1.90 -12.78
CA PRO A 194 6.00 2.55 -13.52
C PRO A 194 6.01 2.06 -14.97
N MET A 195 4.90 1.47 -15.39
CA MET A 195 4.73 0.90 -16.73
C MET A 195 3.67 1.66 -17.50
N ALA A 196 3.93 1.96 -18.76
CA ALA A 196 2.92 2.51 -19.64
C ALA A 196 1.72 1.54 -19.70
N ALA A 197 0.52 2.05 -19.45
CA ALA A 197 -0.69 1.27 -19.31
C ALA A 197 -1.84 1.83 -20.14
N ASP A 198 -2.87 1.01 -20.38
CA ASP A 198 -4.10 1.45 -20.99
C ASP A 198 -4.93 2.30 -20.02
N THR A 199 -5.66 3.29 -20.55
CA THR A 199 -6.50 4.17 -19.72
C THR A 199 -7.86 3.53 -19.38
N GLY A 200 -8.26 2.49 -20.10
CA GLY A 200 -9.51 1.80 -19.90
C GLY A 200 -10.76 2.71 -19.88
N PRO A 201 -11.79 2.35 -19.12
CA PRO A 201 -13.03 3.15 -19.00
C PRO A 201 -12.83 4.52 -18.34
N ILE A 202 -11.73 4.71 -17.58
CA ILE A 202 -11.39 6.02 -16.98
C ILE A 202 -11.08 7.02 -18.09
N GLY A 203 -10.38 6.58 -19.16
CA GLY A 203 -10.03 7.40 -20.33
C GLY A 203 -8.84 8.31 -20.05
N GLY A 204 -8.53 9.17 -21.03
CA GLY A 204 -7.38 10.06 -21.02
C GLY A 204 -6.28 9.62 -21.98
N ASP A 205 -5.17 10.34 -22.00
CA ASP A 205 -4.05 10.14 -22.93
C ASP A 205 -2.77 9.66 -22.25
N MET A 206 -2.70 9.71 -20.93
CA MET A 206 -1.52 9.34 -20.15
C MET A 206 -1.90 8.50 -18.92
N SER A 207 -1.29 7.32 -18.83
CA SER A 207 -1.56 6.37 -17.76
C SER A 207 -0.30 5.54 -17.44
N HIS A 208 -0.01 5.36 -16.15
CA HIS A 208 1.03 4.44 -15.67
C HIS A 208 0.53 3.57 -14.54
N GLU A 209 0.77 2.26 -14.67
CA GLU A 209 0.64 1.29 -13.59
C GLU A 209 1.98 1.12 -12.88
N PHE A 210 1.96 1.13 -11.55
CA PHE A 210 3.11 0.79 -10.74
C PHE A 210 3.07 -0.70 -10.42
N ILE A 211 4.03 -1.45 -10.95
CA ILE A 211 4.05 -2.91 -10.95
C ILE A 211 5.24 -3.42 -10.12
N ILE A 212 4.95 -4.37 -9.23
CA ILE A 212 5.97 -5.16 -8.54
C ILE A 212 6.11 -6.49 -9.26
N LEU A 213 7.33 -6.86 -9.64
CA LEU A 213 7.58 -8.16 -10.26
C LEU A 213 7.41 -9.27 -9.22
N ALA A 214 6.51 -10.21 -9.48
CA ALA A 214 6.21 -11.35 -8.62
C ALA A 214 5.60 -12.49 -9.45
N GLU A 215 6.02 -13.74 -9.20
CA GLU A 215 5.50 -14.91 -9.91
C GLU A 215 3.98 -15.09 -9.75
N THR A 216 3.44 -14.65 -8.62
CA THR A 216 2.01 -14.67 -8.30
C THR A 216 1.23 -13.51 -8.90
N GLY A 217 1.89 -12.61 -9.66
CA GLY A 217 1.26 -11.48 -10.33
C GLY A 217 0.24 -11.91 -11.38
N GLU A 218 -0.77 -11.09 -11.62
CA GLU A 218 -1.83 -11.35 -12.60
C GLU A 218 -1.50 -10.82 -14.00
N SER A 219 -0.73 -9.73 -14.08
CA SER A 219 -0.39 -9.08 -15.35
C SER A 219 0.94 -9.57 -15.89
N GLN A 220 1.02 -9.80 -17.21
CA GLN A 220 2.28 -9.96 -17.90
C GLN A 220 2.86 -8.57 -18.17
N VAL A 221 4.17 -8.40 -17.95
CA VAL A 221 4.83 -7.11 -18.10
C VAL A 221 6.21 -7.25 -18.70
N PHE A 222 6.67 -6.17 -19.34
CA PHE A 222 7.93 -6.12 -20.08
C PHE A 222 8.68 -4.84 -19.73
N CYS A 223 9.92 -4.94 -19.26
CA CYS A 223 10.70 -3.74 -18.94
C CYS A 223 12.20 -3.93 -19.14
N ASP A 224 12.89 -2.80 -19.18
CA ASP A 224 14.34 -2.74 -19.08
C ASP A 224 14.77 -2.99 -17.63
N LYS A 225 15.71 -3.92 -17.44
CA LYS A 225 16.28 -4.27 -16.14
C LYS A 225 16.88 -3.05 -15.41
N ALA A 226 17.39 -2.07 -16.13
CA ALA A 226 17.96 -0.85 -15.56
C ALA A 226 16.99 -0.13 -14.60
N LEU A 227 15.67 -0.23 -14.84
CA LEU A 227 14.65 0.33 -13.95
C LEU A 227 14.63 -0.30 -12.56
N LEU A 228 15.05 -1.56 -12.43
CA LEU A 228 15.10 -2.28 -11.16
C LEU A 228 16.29 -1.85 -10.27
N ASP A 229 17.27 -1.15 -10.85
CA ASP A 229 18.46 -0.66 -10.15
C ASP A 229 18.32 0.79 -9.67
N LEU A 230 17.27 1.47 -10.10
CA LEU A 230 16.98 2.84 -9.65
C LEU A 230 16.47 2.85 -8.19
N ASP A 231 16.95 3.83 -7.42
CA ASP A 231 16.52 4.04 -6.04
C ASP A 231 15.72 5.35 -5.91
N PRO A 232 14.39 5.26 -5.72
CA PRO A 232 13.56 6.45 -5.55
C PRO A 232 13.87 7.27 -4.28
N LEU A 233 14.50 6.69 -3.27
CA LEU A 233 14.84 7.38 -2.03
C LEU A 233 16.15 8.16 -2.12
N ALA A 234 16.99 7.84 -3.10
CA ALA A 234 18.23 8.58 -3.38
C ALA A 234 18.00 9.85 -4.22
N MET A 235 16.77 10.05 -4.74
CA MET A 235 16.45 11.23 -5.54
C MET A 235 16.33 12.48 -4.66
N ASP A 236 16.91 13.59 -5.13
CA ASP A 236 16.64 14.91 -4.57
C ASP A 236 15.34 15.46 -5.15
N VAL A 237 14.28 15.48 -4.34
CA VAL A 237 12.92 15.80 -4.77
C VAL A 237 12.48 17.13 -4.18
N ASP A 238 12.30 18.13 -5.04
CA ASP A 238 11.58 19.35 -4.75
C ASP A 238 10.19 19.27 -5.43
N PHE A 239 9.15 19.03 -4.64
CA PHE A 239 7.78 18.94 -5.17
C PHE A 239 7.23 20.27 -5.70
N ASP A 240 7.82 21.39 -5.37
CA ASP A 240 7.45 22.70 -5.93
C ASP A 240 8.27 23.07 -7.18
N GLY A 241 9.28 22.26 -7.49
CA GLY A 241 10.14 22.41 -8.67
C GLY A 241 9.63 21.66 -9.90
N ASN A 242 10.48 21.60 -10.92
CA ASN A 242 10.24 20.84 -12.14
C ASN A 242 10.61 19.36 -11.95
N LEU A 243 9.61 18.49 -11.86
CA LEU A 243 9.79 17.05 -11.67
C LEU A 243 9.92 16.26 -13.00
N GLN A 244 9.76 16.91 -14.16
CA GLN A 244 9.82 16.23 -15.46
C GLN A 244 11.13 15.44 -15.68
N PRO A 245 12.35 15.95 -15.30
CA PRO A 245 13.58 15.19 -15.46
C PRO A 245 13.58 13.87 -14.67
N ILE A 246 12.96 13.85 -13.48
CA ILE A 246 12.80 12.62 -12.68
C ILE A 246 11.85 11.66 -13.40
N VAL A 247 10.72 12.13 -13.87
CA VAL A 247 9.75 11.31 -14.63
C VAL A 247 10.41 10.75 -15.89
N ASP A 248 11.16 11.55 -16.64
CA ASP A 248 11.87 11.12 -17.83
C ASP A 248 12.90 10.00 -17.56
N GLN A 249 13.57 10.05 -16.41
CA GLN A 249 14.50 8.99 -15.99
C GLN A 249 13.79 7.63 -15.84
N TRP A 250 12.55 7.63 -15.36
CA TRP A 250 11.76 6.42 -15.13
C TRP A 250 10.93 5.98 -16.35
N THR A 251 10.62 6.88 -17.26
CA THR A 251 9.80 6.62 -18.45
C THR A 251 10.61 6.53 -19.75
N GLY A 252 11.89 6.94 -19.72
CA GLY A 252 12.80 6.84 -20.87
C GLY A 252 13.14 5.39 -21.23
N PRO A 253 13.57 4.53 -20.28
CA PRO A 253 13.72 3.11 -20.53
C PRO A 253 12.37 2.44 -20.81
N TYR A 254 12.38 1.35 -21.56
CA TYR A 254 11.14 0.65 -21.90
C TYR A 254 10.50 0.01 -20.68
N ALA A 255 9.22 0.29 -20.45
CA ALA A 255 8.38 -0.43 -19.49
C ALA A 255 6.91 -0.37 -19.94
N ALA A 256 6.26 -1.53 -20.07
CA ALA A 256 4.88 -1.63 -20.54
C ALA A 256 4.15 -2.84 -19.96
N THR A 257 2.84 -2.67 -19.73
CA THR A 257 1.92 -3.79 -19.53
C THR A 257 1.70 -4.55 -20.84
N ASP A 258 1.12 -5.74 -20.78
CA ASP A 258 0.84 -6.57 -21.97
C ASP A 258 0.02 -5.83 -23.04
N GLU A 259 -0.97 -5.03 -22.60
CA GLU A 259 -1.84 -4.25 -23.50
C GLU A 259 -1.11 -3.14 -24.26
N LYS A 260 -0.02 -2.62 -23.70
CA LYS A 260 0.81 -1.56 -24.30
C LYS A 260 2.15 -2.07 -24.84
N HIS A 261 2.38 -3.40 -24.74
CA HIS A 261 3.62 -3.99 -25.20
C HIS A 261 3.75 -3.94 -26.71
N ASP A 262 4.88 -3.42 -27.19
CA ASP A 262 5.32 -3.43 -28.57
C ASP A 262 6.64 -4.21 -28.66
N ALA A 263 6.58 -5.43 -29.20
CA ALA A 263 7.72 -6.33 -29.25
C ALA A 263 8.86 -5.81 -30.13
N ASP A 264 8.55 -5.11 -31.24
CA ASP A 264 9.57 -4.55 -32.16
C ASP A 264 10.30 -3.41 -31.48
N ARG A 265 9.57 -2.51 -30.80
CA ARG A 265 10.13 -1.42 -30.03
C ARG A 265 10.93 -1.95 -28.84
N PHE A 266 10.44 -2.94 -28.12
CA PHE A 266 11.14 -3.56 -26.99
C PHE A 266 12.48 -4.15 -27.43
N ASN A 267 12.49 -4.95 -28.50
CA ASN A 267 13.71 -5.56 -29.04
C ASN A 267 14.70 -4.54 -29.61
N ALA A 268 14.20 -3.40 -30.13
CA ALA A 268 15.05 -2.34 -30.65
C ALA A 268 15.68 -1.47 -29.54
N GLN A 269 14.97 -1.26 -28.44
CA GLN A 269 15.40 -0.36 -27.35
C GLN A 269 16.17 -1.03 -26.24
N VAL A 270 15.88 -2.32 -25.94
CA VAL A 270 16.42 -3.01 -24.77
C VAL A 270 17.35 -4.16 -25.24
N PRO A 271 18.64 -4.15 -24.87
CA PRO A 271 19.54 -5.27 -25.12
C PRO A 271 18.99 -6.57 -24.54
N VAL A 272 19.19 -7.70 -25.23
CA VAL A 272 18.61 -9.01 -24.87
C VAL A 272 18.91 -9.43 -23.43
N ASP A 273 20.11 -9.13 -22.93
CA ASP A 273 20.54 -9.44 -21.56
C ASP A 273 19.95 -8.47 -20.50
N GLN A 274 19.32 -7.38 -20.94
CA GLN A 274 18.61 -6.42 -20.08
C GLN A 274 17.09 -6.55 -20.19
N GLN A 275 16.57 -7.41 -21.08
CA GLN A 275 15.14 -7.63 -21.23
C GLN A 275 14.56 -8.40 -20.05
N VAL A 276 13.53 -7.84 -19.43
CA VAL A 276 12.73 -8.50 -18.40
C VAL A 276 11.32 -8.71 -18.92
N SER A 277 10.90 -9.98 -18.94
CA SER A 277 9.51 -10.40 -19.21
C SER A 277 9.06 -11.23 -18.01
N ALA A 278 8.12 -10.72 -17.24
CA ALA A 278 7.73 -11.31 -15.97
C ALA A 278 6.24 -11.10 -15.68
N ARG A 279 5.75 -11.78 -14.66
CA ARG A 279 4.45 -11.46 -14.06
C ARG A 279 4.61 -10.37 -13.02
N GLY A 280 3.56 -9.55 -12.85
CA GLY A 280 3.59 -8.46 -11.90
C GLY A 280 2.27 -8.23 -11.18
N ILE A 281 2.39 -7.60 -10.01
CA ILE A 281 1.27 -7.17 -9.17
C ILE A 281 1.14 -5.65 -9.32
N GLU A 282 0.00 -5.20 -9.80
CA GLU A 282 -0.36 -3.78 -9.81
C GLU A 282 -0.62 -3.30 -8.38
N VAL A 283 0.12 -2.29 -7.94
CA VAL A 283 -0.01 -1.71 -6.59
C VAL A 283 -0.50 -0.27 -6.60
N GLY A 284 -0.44 0.40 -7.74
CA GLY A 284 -0.96 1.74 -7.93
C GLY A 284 -1.14 2.06 -9.40
N HIS A 285 -2.06 2.97 -9.70
CA HIS A 285 -2.36 3.40 -11.05
C HIS A 285 -2.65 4.90 -11.05
N ILE A 286 -2.09 5.61 -12.03
CA ILE A 286 -2.26 7.05 -12.18
C ILE A 286 -2.74 7.38 -13.59
N PHE A 287 -3.69 8.33 -13.66
CA PHE A 287 -4.35 8.73 -14.90
C PHE A 287 -4.38 10.26 -15.05
N ASN A 288 -4.19 10.73 -16.27
CA ASN A 288 -4.57 12.07 -16.68
C ASN A 288 -5.69 11.95 -17.73
N PHE A 289 -6.87 12.48 -17.45
CA PHE A 289 -8.04 12.32 -18.30
C PHE A 289 -8.69 13.65 -18.73
N GLY A 290 -7.98 14.77 -18.53
CA GLY A 290 -8.44 16.07 -18.99
C GLY A 290 -9.77 16.49 -18.36
N THR A 291 -10.70 16.94 -19.21
CA THR A 291 -12.00 17.48 -18.75
C THR A 291 -13.14 16.45 -18.75
N LYS A 292 -12.83 15.15 -18.85
CA LYS A 292 -13.83 14.08 -19.02
C LYS A 292 -14.96 14.11 -17.96
N TYR A 293 -14.65 14.49 -16.72
CA TYR A 293 -15.63 14.58 -15.62
C TYR A 293 -16.06 16.04 -15.37
N SER A 294 -15.11 16.96 -15.40
CA SER A 294 -15.37 18.35 -15.09
C SER A 294 -16.33 19.01 -16.08
N GLU A 295 -16.24 18.67 -17.36
CA GLU A 295 -17.09 19.26 -18.39
C GLU A 295 -18.56 18.82 -18.29
N PRO A 296 -18.93 17.54 -18.31
CA PRO A 296 -20.32 17.11 -18.17
C PRO A 296 -20.94 17.51 -16.82
N MET A 297 -20.13 17.52 -15.75
CA MET A 297 -20.60 17.91 -14.42
C MET A 297 -20.54 19.42 -14.15
N GLY A 298 -20.14 20.23 -15.13
CA GLY A 298 -20.09 21.69 -15.00
C GLY A 298 -19.11 22.21 -13.96
N ALA A 299 -18.02 21.48 -13.69
CA ALA A 299 -16.97 21.85 -12.75
C ALA A 299 -16.02 22.87 -13.40
N ARG A 300 -16.41 24.14 -13.39
CA ARG A 300 -15.74 25.26 -14.04
C ARG A 300 -15.30 26.32 -13.05
N VAL A 301 -14.18 26.97 -13.37
CA VAL A 301 -13.63 28.10 -12.62
C VAL A 301 -13.52 29.32 -13.53
N THR A 302 -13.54 30.52 -12.95
CA THR A 302 -13.21 31.74 -13.70
C THR A 302 -11.71 31.79 -13.94
N GLY A 303 -11.32 31.79 -15.21
CA GLY A 303 -9.92 31.89 -15.69
C GLY A 303 -9.31 33.27 -15.53
N PRO A 304 -8.04 33.45 -15.94
CA PRO A 304 -7.33 34.74 -15.83
C PRO A 304 -7.95 35.85 -16.70
N ASP A 305 -8.60 35.49 -17.80
CA ASP A 305 -9.27 36.36 -18.74
C ASP A 305 -10.75 36.62 -18.39
N GLY A 306 -11.24 36.04 -17.28
CA GLY A 306 -12.63 36.12 -16.86
C GLY A 306 -13.57 35.10 -17.51
N ALA A 307 -13.10 34.28 -18.46
CA ALA A 307 -13.89 33.21 -19.05
C ALA A 307 -14.04 32.03 -18.09
N LEU A 308 -15.12 31.26 -18.26
CA LEU A 308 -15.32 30.01 -17.53
C LEU A 308 -14.57 28.86 -18.22
N VAL A 309 -13.65 28.21 -17.48
CA VAL A 309 -12.83 27.11 -17.97
C VAL A 309 -13.17 25.85 -17.15
N ALA A 310 -13.40 24.71 -17.82
CA ALA A 310 -13.52 23.42 -17.16
C ALA A 310 -12.15 23.02 -16.59
N ALA A 311 -12.12 22.53 -15.35
CA ALA A 311 -10.88 22.10 -14.73
C ALA A 311 -10.33 20.82 -15.39
N GLU A 312 -9.03 20.80 -15.69
CA GLU A 312 -8.32 19.57 -16.06
C GLU A 312 -8.14 18.68 -14.84
N MET A 313 -8.31 17.38 -15.00
CA MET A 313 -8.34 16.44 -13.88
C MET A 313 -7.45 15.22 -14.11
N GLY A 314 -6.88 14.72 -13.02
CA GLY A 314 -6.23 13.42 -12.93
C GLY A 314 -6.77 12.61 -11.76
N SER A 315 -6.60 11.29 -11.80
CA SER A 315 -6.96 10.34 -10.75
C SER A 315 -5.79 9.42 -10.43
N TYR A 316 -5.55 9.17 -9.15
CA TYR A 316 -4.34 8.51 -8.67
C TYR A 316 -4.67 7.53 -7.55
N GLY A 317 -4.74 6.22 -7.86
CA GLY A 317 -5.17 5.16 -6.96
C GLY A 317 -4.02 4.29 -6.42
N ILE A 318 -4.07 3.96 -5.14
CA ILE A 318 -3.23 2.94 -4.49
C ILE A 318 -4.12 1.97 -3.74
N GLY A 319 -3.99 0.67 -4.02
CA GLY A 319 -4.67 -0.38 -3.28
C GLY A 319 -4.00 -0.65 -1.94
N VAL A 320 -4.31 0.15 -0.90
CA VAL A 320 -3.63 0.10 0.41
C VAL A 320 -3.73 -1.27 1.07
N SER A 321 -4.89 -1.91 1.03
CA SER A 321 -5.06 -3.28 1.56
C SER A 321 -4.31 -4.31 0.71
N ARG A 322 -4.22 -4.12 -0.61
CA ARG A 322 -3.43 -4.97 -1.53
C ARG A 322 -1.94 -4.89 -1.21
N LEU A 323 -1.43 -3.73 -0.81
CA LEU A 323 -0.02 -3.54 -0.45
C LEU A 323 0.43 -4.48 0.66
N VAL A 324 -0.42 -4.83 1.62
CA VAL A 324 -0.07 -5.81 2.67
C VAL A 324 0.29 -7.16 2.04
N GLY A 325 -0.54 -7.64 1.12
CA GLY A 325 -0.27 -8.87 0.39
C GLY A 325 0.96 -8.77 -0.53
N ALA A 326 1.10 -7.66 -1.24
CA ALA A 326 2.23 -7.43 -2.15
C ALA A 326 3.58 -7.40 -1.43
N ILE A 327 3.65 -6.79 -0.24
CA ILE A 327 4.86 -6.80 0.60
C ILE A 327 5.21 -8.24 1.00
N ILE A 328 4.21 -9.04 1.38
CA ILE A 328 4.44 -10.46 1.75
C ILE A 328 4.88 -11.28 0.54
N GLU A 329 4.27 -11.10 -0.64
CA GLU A 329 4.71 -11.80 -1.86
C GLU A 329 6.16 -11.46 -2.21
N ALA A 330 6.57 -10.21 -2.03
CA ALA A 330 7.93 -9.76 -2.29
C ALA A 330 8.95 -10.18 -1.21
N SER A 331 8.50 -10.49 0.02
CA SER A 331 9.41 -10.71 1.15
C SER A 331 8.84 -11.69 2.18
N HIS A 332 9.08 -12.98 1.92
CA HIS A 332 8.75 -14.10 2.81
C HIS A 332 9.72 -15.26 2.59
N ASP A 333 9.69 -16.23 3.49
CA ASP A 333 10.34 -17.54 3.34
C ASP A 333 9.43 -18.67 3.84
N GLU A 334 9.94 -19.89 3.90
CA GLU A 334 9.20 -21.07 4.38
C GLU A 334 8.73 -20.95 5.83
N ARG A 335 9.42 -20.15 6.67
CA ARG A 335 9.09 -19.94 8.09
C ARG A 335 7.98 -18.91 8.27
N GLY A 336 7.83 -17.96 7.34
CA GLY A 336 6.80 -16.91 7.45
C GLY A 336 7.17 -15.60 6.76
N ILE A 337 6.56 -14.54 7.23
CA ILE A 337 6.70 -13.19 6.68
C ILE A 337 8.07 -12.60 7.04
N ILE A 338 8.59 -11.73 6.16
CA ILE A 338 9.78 -10.91 6.41
C ILE A 338 9.40 -9.45 6.18
N TRP A 339 8.95 -8.76 7.23
CA TRP A 339 8.55 -7.36 7.11
C TRP A 339 9.73 -6.42 6.93
N PRO A 340 9.65 -5.42 6.03
CA PRO A 340 10.41 -4.19 6.15
C PRO A 340 10.10 -3.52 7.51
N GLU A 341 11.10 -2.98 8.19
CA GLU A 341 10.89 -2.40 9.54
C GLU A 341 9.82 -1.30 9.56
N ALA A 342 9.73 -0.51 8.49
CA ALA A 342 8.80 0.60 8.38
C ALA A 342 7.32 0.17 8.52
N VAL A 343 6.98 -1.08 8.13
CA VAL A 343 5.61 -1.59 8.14
C VAL A 343 5.38 -2.74 9.12
N ALA A 344 6.43 -3.23 9.76
CA ALA A 344 6.33 -4.33 10.71
C ALA A 344 5.36 -4.00 11.86
N PRO A 345 4.48 -4.92 12.27
CA PRO A 345 3.50 -4.64 13.32
C PRO A 345 4.14 -4.34 14.67
N PHE A 346 5.29 -4.91 14.93
CA PHE A 346 6.17 -4.63 16.06
C PHE A 346 7.62 -4.66 15.58
N LYS A 347 8.45 -3.77 16.10
CA LYS A 347 9.89 -3.76 15.78
C LYS A 347 10.61 -4.95 16.41
N VAL A 348 10.20 -5.31 17.63
CA VAL A 348 10.90 -6.32 18.47
C VAL A 348 9.94 -7.38 19.00
N GLY A 349 10.30 -8.65 18.85
CA GLY A 349 9.75 -9.80 19.58
C GLY A 349 10.65 -10.13 20.77
N LEU A 350 10.15 -9.99 21.97
CA LEU A 350 10.87 -10.41 23.20
C LEU A 350 10.37 -11.80 23.60
N ILE A 351 11.25 -12.79 23.57
CA ILE A 351 10.91 -14.20 23.77
C ILE A 351 11.48 -14.70 25.09
N ASN A 352 10.60 -14.99 26.05
CA ASN A 352 10.98 -15.69 27.29
C ASN A 352 11.07 -17.20 27.03
N LEU A 353 12.27 -17.74 27.01
CA LEU A 353 12.51 -19.17 26.74
C LEU A 353 12.15 -20.10 27.92
N LYS A 354 11.95 -19.53 29.13
CA LYS A 354 11.60 -20.29 30.35
C LYS A 354 10.65 -19.46 31.20
N SER A 355 9.44 -19.26 30.71
CA SER A 355 8.39 -18.58 31.45
C SER A 355 8.07 -19.30 32.75
N GLY A 356 7.95 -18.54 33.85
CA GLY A 356 7.81 -19.07 35.21
C GLY A 356 9.14 -19.28 35.96
N ASP A 357 10.30 -19.11 35.32
CA ASP A 357 11.58 -18.97 35.97
C ASP A 357 11.78 -17.50 36.40
N SER A 358 11.88 -17.26 37.70
CA SER A 358 11.90 -15.88 38.24
C SER A 358 13.03 -15.01 37.70
N THR A 359 14.18 -15.59 37.35
CA THR A 359 15.31 -14.84 36.80
C THR A 359 15.09 -14.46 35.34
N CYS A 360 14.57 -15.38 34.55
CA CYS A 360 14.17 -15.09 33.15
C CYS A 360 13.01 -14.10 33.08
N ASP A 361 11.99 -14.28 33.93
CA ASP A 361 10.84 -13.37 34.00
C ASP A 361 11.29 -11.94 34.34
N SER A 362 12.14 -11.80 35.41
CA SER A 362 12.67 -10.49 35.80
C SER A 362 13.50 -9.80 34.69
N ALA A 363 14.35 -10.58 34.00
CA ALA A 363 15.16 -10.06 32.90
C ALA A 363 14.28 -9.63 31.70
N CYS A 364 13.24 -10.39 31.38
CA CYS A 364 12.27 -10.00 30.33
C CYS A 364 11.48 -8.76 30.72
N GLU A 365 11.04 -8.63 31.97
CA GLU A 365 10.33 -7.44 32.46
C GLU A 365 11.19 -6.18 32.39
N ASP A 366 12.48 -6.28 32.80
CA ASP A 366 13.42 -5.16 32.68
C ASP A 366 13.62 -4.73 31.22
N LEU A 367 13.94 -5.67 30.33
CA LEU A 367 14.12 -5.40 28.89
C LEU A 367 12.84 -4.83 28.27
N TYR A 368 11.67 -5.40 28.59
CA TYR A 368 10.39 -4.92 28.09
C TYR A 368 10.13 -3.47 28.52
N ALA A 369 10.34 -3.15 29.80
CA ALA A 369 10.15 -1.81 30.34
C ALA A 369 11.11 -0.80 29.69
N ARG A 370 12.39 -1.15 29.55
CA ARG A 370 13.44 -0.30 28.98
C ARG A 370 13.20 -0.01 27.49
N LEU A 371 12.92 -1.05 26.68
CA LEU A 371 12.60 -0.90 25.26
C LEU A 371 11.34 -0.06 25.06
N THR A 372 10.28 -0.32 25.86
CA THR A 372 9.03 0.45 25.78
C THR A 372 9.25 1.92 26.18
N LYS A 373 10.06 2.19 27.21
CA LYS A 373 10.41 3.56 27.63
C LYS A 373 11.20 4.30 26.55
N ALA A 374 12.02 3.56 25.78
CA ALA A 374 12.76 4.11 24.63
C ALA A 374 11.89 4.27 23.36
N GLY A 375 10.58 4.04 23.44
CA GLY A 375 9.65 4.18 22.30
C GLY A 375 9.63 2.97 21.34
N VAL A 376 10.33 1.88 21.67
CA VAL A 376 10.36 0.69 20.83
C VAL A 376 9.07 -0.12 21.01
N GLU A 377 8.44 -0.47 19.90
CA GLU A 377 7.25 -1.32 19.94
C GLU A 377 7.63 -2.81 20.08
N VAL A 378 7.33 -3.36 21.24
CA VAL A 378 7.68 -4.73 21.62
C VAL A 378 6.44 -5.63 21.67
N LEU A 379 6.53 -6.80 21.04
CA LEU A 379 5.65 -7.94 21.29
C LEU A 379 6.37 -8.91 22.23
N TYR A 380 5.97 -8.94 23.50
CA TYR A 380 6.54 -9.81 24.50
C TYR A 380 5.79 -11.15 24.57
N ASP A 381 6.47 -12.24 24.24
CA ASP A 381 5.95 -13.60 24.39
C ASP A 381 6.18 -14.09 25.83
N ASP A 382 5.19 -13.83 26.66
CA ASP A 382 5.08 -14.25 28.06
C ASP A 382 4.25 -15.53 28.23
N THR A 383 3.92 -16.24 27.15
CA THR A 383 3.14 -17.49 27.18
C THR A 383 3.93 -18.65 27.82
N GLN A 384 3.22 -19.73 28.17
CA GLN A 384 3.84 -20.96 28.69
C GLN A 384 4.20 -21.97 27.60
N ASP A 385 4.14 -21.54 26.32
CA ASP A 385 4.48 -22.38 25.17
C ASP A 385 5.96 -22.79 25.17
N ARG A 386 6.25 -23.91 24.52
CA ARG A 386 7.63 -24.40 24.37
C ARG A 386 8.43 -23.43 23.47
N PRO A 387 9.75 -23.27 23.70
CA PRO A 387 10.59 -22.36 22.94
C PRO A 387 10.44 -22.51 21.43
N GLY A 388 10.38 -23.75 20.91
CA GLY A 388 10.20 -23.99 19.46
C GLY A 388 8.88 -23.42 18.90
N ALA A 389 7.79 -23.46 19.66
CA ALA A 389 6.52 -22.88 19.25
C ALA A 389 6.57 -21.35 19.26
N LYS A 390 7.25 -20.75 20.25
CA LYS A 390 7.47 -19.31 20.35
C LYS A 390 8.29 -18.77 19.16
N PHE A 391 9.37 -19.47 18.80
CA PHE A 391 10.16 -19.12 17.61
C PHE A 391 9.33 -19.21 16.33
N ALA A 392 8.61 -20.32 16.15
CA ALA A 392 7.79 -20.51 14.97
C ALA A 392 6.71 -19.43 14.84
N ALA A 393 6.09 -19.01 15.93
CA ALA A 393 5.10 -17.93 15.93
C ALA A 393 5.73 -16.58 15.57
N MET A 394 6.88 -16.22 16.14
CA MET A 394 7.56 -14.95 15.84
C MET A 394 8.10 -14.90 14.40
N ASP A 395 8.62 -16.01 13.88
CA ASP A 395 9.07 -16.11 12.49
C ASP A 395 7.87 -16.06 11.53
N LEU A 396 6.75 -16.72 11.85
CA LEU A 396 5.52 -16.67 11.06
C LEU A 396 4.96 -15.24 10.96
N ILE A 397 4.87 -14.53 12.10
CA ILE A 397 4.42 -13.14 12.17
C ILE A 397 5.40 -12.21 11.44
N GLY A 398 6.69 -12.57 11.41
CA GLY A 398 7.72 -11.81 10.70
C GLY A 398 8.28 -10.63 11.46
N ILE A 399 8.37 -10.72 12.82
CA ILE A 399 8.92 -9.63 13.62
C ILE A 399 10.40 -9.43 13.28
N PRO A 400 10.85 -8.20 12.88
CA PRO A 400 12.19 -7.95 12.35
C PRO A 400 13.33 -8.32 13.31
N TRP A 401 13.19 -7.97 14.58
CA TRP A 401 14.19 -8.26 15.61
C TRP A 401 13.61 -9.13 16.70
N GLN A 402 14.33 -10.16 17.10
CA GLN A 402 13.91 -11.08 18.14
C GLN A 402 14.97 -11.12 19.24
N VAL A 403 14.58 -10.78 20.48
CA VAL A 403 15.42 -10.85 21.66
C VAL A 403 15.07 -12.10 22.45
N LEU A 404 16.03 -12.99 22.65
CA LEU A 404 15.85 -14.26 23.29
C LEU A 404 16.44 -14.24 24.71
N VAL A 405 15.59 -14.49 25.69
CA VAL A 405 15.98 -14.50 27.12
C VAL A 405 15.83 -15.91 27.65
N GLY A 406 16.95 -16.52 27.97
CA GLY A 406 17.02 -17.85 28.58
C GLY A 406 17.97 -17.91 29.80
N PRO A 407 17.94 -18.99 30.61
CA PRO A 407 18.72 -19.07 31.84
C PRO A 407 20.23 -18.86 31.68
N LYS A 408 20.81 -19.37 30.58
CA LYS A 408 22.24 -19.18 30.26
C LYS A 408 22.59 -17.72 30.00
N GLY A 409 21.75 -17.04 29.19
CA GLY A 409 21.90 -15.63 28.85
C GLY A 409 21.77 -14.72 30.07
N VAL A 410 20.77 -15.00 30.93
CA VAL A 410 20.57 -14.28 32.20
C VAL A 410 21.80 -14.42 33.10
N ALA A 411 22.33 -15.63 33.26
CA ALA A 411 23.51 -15.89 34.09
C ALA A 411 24.78 -15.19 33.55
N ALA A 412 24.89 -15.04 32.23
CA ALA A 412 26.00 -14.36 31.57
C ALA A 412 25.79 -12.84 31.43
N GLY A 413 24.60 -12.30 31.71
CA GLY A 413 24.23 -10.88 31.46
C GLY A 413 24.19 -10.53 29.98
N LYS A 414 23.99 -11.52 29.11
CA LYS A 414 23.95 -11.38 27.67
C LYS A 414 22.74 -12.06 27.06
N PHE A 415 22.10 -11.46 26.12
CA PHE A 415 20.91 -11.97 25.43
C PHE A 415 21.17 -12.07 23.93
N GLU A 416 20.59 -13.07 23.30
CA GLU A 416 20.69 -13.23 21.86
C GLU A 416 19.73 -12.29 21.16
N LEU A 417 20.24 -11.47 20.23
CA LEU A 417 19.47 -10.67 19.31
C LEU A 417 19.55 -11.30 17.93
N LYS A 418 18.40 -11.69 17.37
CA LYS A 418 18.26 -12.30 16.03
C LYS A 418 17.61 -11.32 15.06
N CYS A 419 18.19 -11.16 13.87
CA CYS A 419 17.57 -10.48 12.74
C CYS A 419 16.73 -11.48 11.94
N ARG A 420 15.42 -11.21 11.73
CA ARG A 420 14.51 -12.08 10.97
C ARG A 420 14.92 -12.22 9.51
N LYS A 421 15.37 -11.12 8.89
CA LYS A 421 15.69 -11.05 7.47
C LYS A 421 16.96 -11.83 7.10
N THR A 422 18.02 -11.70 7.91
CA THR A 422 19.35 -12.28 7.60
C THR A 422 19.65 -13.56 8.39
N ASP A 423 18.84 -13.86 9.40
CA ASP A 423 19.05 -14.91 10.41
C ASP A 423 20.34 -14.72 11.23
N GLU A 424 20.98 -13.54 11.12
CA GLU A 424 22.13 -13.17 11.92
C GLU A 424 21.77 -13.14 13.41
N ARG A 425 22.65 -13.67 14.25
CA ARG A 425 22.49 -13.74 15.69
C ARG A 425 23.74 -13.21 16.38
N ILE A 426 23.51 -12.32 17.33
CA ILE A 426 24.56 -11.73 18.13
C ILE A 426 24.19 -11.75 19.61
N GLU A 427 25.18 -11.93 20.50
CA GLU A 427 24.99 -11.83 21.94
C GLU A 427 25.36 -10.43 22.42
N LEU A 428 24.42 -9.75 23.07
CA LEU A 428 24.57 -8.37 23.54
C LEU A 428 24.10 -8.24 25.01
N SER A 429 24.63 -7.24 25.71
CA SER A 429 24.10 -6.82 27.00
C SER A 429 22.72 -6.16 26.81
N ALA A 430 21.93 -6.06 27.88
CA ALA A 430 20.65 -5.34 27.85
C ALA A 430 20.78 -3.90 27.37
N ASP A 431 21.85 -3.19 27.81
CA ASP A 431 22.13 -1.82 27.39
C ASP A 431 22.36 -1.71 25.89
N SER A 432 23.24 -2.58 25.35
CA SER A 432 23.56 -2.61 23.92
C SER A 432 22.34 -3.01 23.06
N ILE A 433 21.43 -3.85 23.55
CA ILE A 433 20.18 -4.19 22.85
C ILE A 433 19.28 -2.95 22.77
N VAL A 434 19.09 -2.24 23.88
CA VAL A 434 18.25 -1.03 23.89
C VAL A 434 18.84 0.02 22.96
N GLU A 435 20.15 0.29 23.05
CA GLU A 435 20.84 1.25 22.19
C GLU A 435 20.70 0.93 20.69
N ARG A 436 20.86 -0.36 20.32
CA ARG A 436 20.78 -0.79 18.91
C ARG A 436 19.37 -0.73 18.33
N LEU A 437 18.36 -0.90 19.18
CA LEU A 437 16.96 -1.01 18.73
C LEU A 437 16.17 0.33 18.86
N THR A 438 16.75 1.32 19.53
CA THR A 438 16.22 2.70 19.57
C THR A 438 16.59 3.46 18.32
#